data_f6748f5be14bf33d11e8b4f902559871
#
_entry.id   f6748f5be14bf33d11e8b4f902559871
#
_cell.length_a   1.000
_cell.length_b   1.000
_cell.length_c   1.000
_cell.angle_alpha   90.00
_cell.angle_beta   90.00
_cell.angle_gamma   90.00
#
_symmetry.space_group_name_H-M   'P 1'
#
loop_
_entity.id
_entity.type
_entity.pdbx_description
1 polymer ?
#
loop_
_entity_poly.entity_id
_entity_poly.type
_entity_poly.pdbx_seq_one_letter_code
_entity_poly.pdbx_strand_id
1 'polypeptide(L)'
;MKNLSLAVALIGACVLAPAAQAQEPIVIKFSHVVAMDTPKGKAAEFFKKLAEERTQGRVKVEVYHNSALYKDREEMEALQLGAVQMLAPSLAKFGPLGIREFEVFDIPYILDGYEALHKVTDGPVGAKLLKLLEPKGIIGLGYWDNGFKIMSANKPIKTPADMRGLKIRIQSSRVLDAQMRALRTLPQVMAFSEVYQALQTGVVDGTENPPSNMFTQKMHEVQKHATITNHGYLGYAVIVNKKFWDGLPKDIRDILEQAMKETNAYNNEIAKKDNDDAMEGMRASGRTEFHTPTEAERKAWVAALIPVHKEVESRVGKETIQDFYKATGQQP
;
A
#
# COMPACT_ATOMS: atom_id res chain seq x y z
N MET A 1 -92.38 29.25 5.02
CA MET A 1 -91.72 27.93 5.24
C MET A 1 -90.31 28.11 4.78
N LYS A 2 -89.38 28.19 5.73
CA LYS A 2 -87.95 28.50 5.44
C LYS A 2 -87.13 27.21 5.62
N ASN A 3 -86.53 26.73 4.58
CA ASN A 3 -85.57 25.55 4.64
C ASN A 3 -84.18 26.06 4.97
N LEU A 4 -83.67 25.63 6.10
CA LEU A 4 -82.32 25.92 6.57
C LEU A 4 -81.44 24.76 6.15
N SER A 5 -80.53 24.97 5.16
CA SER A 5 -79.55 24.00 4.73
C SER A 5 -78.27 24.10 5.59
N LEU A 6 -77.99 23.02 6.31
CA LEU A 6 -76.78 22.86 7.14
C LEU A 6 -75.60 22.40 6.29
N ALA A 7 -74.61 23.28 6.08
CA ALA A 7 -73.36 22.91 5.43
C ALA A 7 -72.38 22.37 6.48
N VAL A 8 -72.04 21.09 6.37
CA VAL A 8 -70.97 20.42 7.16
C VAL A 8 -69.64 20.65 6.48
N ALA A 9 -68.81 21.47 7.06
CA ALA A 9 -67.40 21.66 6.61
C ALA A 9 -66.53 20.53 7.17
N LEU A 10 -66.07 19.60 6.30
CA LEU A 10 -65.01 18.64 6.63
C LEU A 10 -63.68 19.36 6.64
N ILE A 11 -63.10 19.60 7.80
CA ILE A 11 -61.73 20.04 7.95
C ILE A 11 -60.83 18.82 7.85
N GLY A 12 -60.20 18.61 6.65
CA GLY A 12 -59.17 17.60 6.45
C GLY A 12 -57.90 18.01 7.20
N ALA A 13 -57.55 17.31 8.27
CA ALA A 13 -56.27 17.44 8.94
C ALA A 13 -55.17 16.79 8.05
N CYS A 14 -54.44 17.61 7.26
CA CYS A 14 -53.20 17.17 6.64
C CYS A 14 -52.17 16.92 7.75
N VAL A 15 -51.93 15.66 8.07
CA VAL A 15 -50.81 15.24 8.91
C VAL A 15 -49.55 15.45 8.06
N LEU A 16 -48.85 16.58 8.25
CA LEU A 16 -47.51 16.80 7.76
C LEU A 16 -46.59 15.81 8.49
N ALA A 17 -46.32 14.67 7.86
CA ALA A 17 -45.22 13.82 8.30
C ALA A 17 -43.94 14.66 8.24
N PRO A 18 -43.11 14.73 9.29
CA PRO A 18 -41.82 15.40 9.20
C PRO A 18 -41.01 14.72 8.11
N ALA A 19 -40.64 15.48 7.07
CA ALA A 19 -39.67 15.03 6.11
C ALA A 19 -38.41 14.70 6.90
N ALA A 20 -38.06 13.42 7.00
CA ALA A 20 -36.78 13.00 7.56
C ALA A 20 -35.73 13.73 6.75
N GLN A 21 -35.11 14.75 7.34
CA GLN A 21 -33.95 15.41 6.71
C GLN A 21 -32.91 14.33 6.51
N ALA A 22 -32.70 13.93 5.26
CA ALA A 22 -31.65 13.00 4.93
C ALA A 22 -30.30 13.63 5.36
N GLN A 23 -29.70 13.07 6.40
CA GLN A 23 -28.41 13.54 6.88
C GLN A 23 -27.39 13.38 5.73
N GLU A 24 -26.63 14.43 5.44
CA GLU A 24 -25.59 14.34 4.42
C GLU A 24 -24.64 13.19 4.73
N PRO A 25 -24.24 12.41 3.73
CA PRO A 25 -23.36 11.26 3.95
C PRO A 25 -22.00 11.70 4.47
N ILE A 26 -21.42 10.90 5.34
CA ILE A 26 -20.03 11.05 5.78
C ILE A 26 -19.13 10.68 4.60
N VAL A 27 -18.35 11.64 4.10
CA VAL A 27 -17.45 11.43 2.98
C VAL A 27 -16.09 10.95 3.47
N ILE A 28 -15.63 9.83 2.92
CA ILE A 28 -14.27 9.30 3.10
C ILE A 28 -13.51 9.45 1.79
N LYS A 29 -12.56 10.37 1.73
CA LYS A 29 -11.61 10.44 0.63
C LYS A 29 -10.50 9.43 0.88
N PHE A 30 -10.43 8.40 0.02
CA PHE A 30 -9.40 7.35 0.06
C PHE A 30 -8.46 7.55 -1.12
N SER A 31 -7.25 8.05 -0.88
CA SER A 31 -6.25 8.32 -1.92
C SER A 31 -5.16 7.26 -1.94
N HIS A 32 -4.66 6.94 -3.12
CA HIS A 32 -3.48 6.09 -3.29
C HIS A 32 -2.76 6.33 -4.63
N VAL A 33 -1.50 5.89 -4.70
CA VAL A 33 -0.59 6.25 -5.79
C VAL A 33 -0.52 5.23 -6.94
N VAL A 34 -1.20 4.09 -6.84
CA VAL A 34 -1.15 3.02 -7.86
C VAL A 34 -2.41 3.00 -8.72
N ALA A 35 -2.38 2.24 -9.81
CA ALA A 35 -3.52 2.05 -10.69
C ALA A 35 -4.67 1.26 -10.02
N MET A 36 -5.89 1.43 -10.53
CA MET A 36 -7.09 0.76 -10.01
C MET A 36 -7.02 -0.75 -10.12
N ASP A 37 -6.38 -1.28 -11.15
CA ASP A 37 -6.26 -2.71 -11.47
C ASP A 37 -5.14 -3.42 -10.69
N THR A 38 -4.43 -2.73 -9.79
CA THR A 38 -3.53 -3.35 -8.81
C THR A 38 -4.30 -4.01 -7.67
N PRO A 39 -3.69 -4.94 -6.90
CA PRO A 39 -4.33 -5.50 -5.69
C PRO A 39 -4.86 -4.42 -4.76
N LYS A 40 -4.05 -3.40 -4.46
CA LYS A 40 -4.45 -2.25 -3.62
C LYS A 40 -5.61 -1.46 -4.23
N GLY A 41 -5.58 -1.20 -5.53
CA GLY A 41 -6.66 -0.46 -6.20
C GLY A 41 -8.00 -1.21 -6.13
N LYS A 42 -7.98 -2.52 -6.43
CA LYS A 42 -9.14 -3.42 -6.30
C LYS A 42 -9.66 -3.48 -4.87
N ALA A 43 -8.78 -3.55 -3.88
CA ALA A 43 -9.15 -3.57 -2.47
C ALA A 43 -9.80 -2.24 -2.03
N ALA A 44 -9.29 -1.09 -2.49
CA ALA A 44 -9.91 0.20 -2.17
C ALA A 44 -11.34 0.31 -2.73
N GLU A 45 -11.59 -0.19 -3.95
CA GLU A 45 -12.93 -0.25 -4.52
C GLU A 45 -13.83 -1.27 -3.81
N PHE A 46 -13.27 -2.39 -3.35
CA PHE A 46 -14.02 -3.37 -2.57
C PHE A 46 -14.44 -2.80 -1.21
N PHE A 47 -13.53 -2.10 -0.52
CA PHE A 47 -13.87 -1.38 0.72
C PHE A 47 -14.98 -0.36 0.49
N LYS A 48 -14.86 0.46 -0.57
CA LYS A 48 -15.90 1.42 -0.96
C LYS A 48 -17.25 0.74 -1.07
N LYS A 49 -17.34 -0.34 -1.84
CA LYS A 49 -18.58 -1.10 -2.02
C LYS A 49 -19.17 -1.55 -0.69
N LEU A 50 -18.38 -2.22 0.17
CA LEU A 50 -18.84 -2.72 1.46
C LEU A 50 -19.29 -1.59 2.40
N ALA A 51 -18.51 -0.51 2.46
CA ALA A 51 -18.81 0.63 3.31
C ALA A 51 -20.12 1.32 2.91
N GLU A 52 -20.31 1.61 1.63
CA GLU A 52 -21.51 2.28 1.12
C GLU A 52 -22.77 1.40 1.27
N GLU A 53 -22.69 0.11 0.90
CA GLU A 53 -23.79 -0.84 1.01
C GLU A 53 -24.23 -1.06 2.46
N ARG A 54 -23.29 -1.32 3.37
CA ARG A 54 -23.59 -1.67 4.76
C ARG A 54 -24.03 -0.50 5.62
N THR A 55 -23.59 0.70 5.27
CA THR A 55 -24.06 1.91 5.92
C THR A 55 -25.35 2.46 5.29
N GLN A 56 -25.89 1.77 4.27
CA GLN A 56 -27.08 2.22 3.53
C GLN A 56 -26.94 3.66 3.00
N GLY A 57 -25.74 3.98 2.50
CA GLY A 57 -25.42 5.29 1.94
C GLY A 57 -25.14 6.39 2.97
N ARG A 58 -25.11 6.09 4.28
CA ARG A 58 -24.68 7.07 5.30
C ARG A 58 -23.18 7.40 5.22
N VAL A 59 -22.39 6.54 4.59
CA VAL A 59 -21.00 6.79 4.24
C VAL A 59 -20.87 6.76 2.72
N LYS A 60 -20.08 7.69 2.17
CA LYS A 60 -19.66 7.72 0.78
C LYS A 60 -18.15 7.65 0.72
N VAL A 61 -17.60 6.69 -0.01
CA VAL A 61 -16.15 6.54 -0.19
C VAL A 61 -15.75 7.02 -1.59
N GLU A 62 -14.90 8.01 -1.64
CA GLU A 62 -14.33 8.54 -2.88
C GLU A 62 -12.91 8.03 -3.03
N VAL A 63 -12.69 7.06 -3.94
CA VAL A 63 -11.36 6.49 -4.19
C VAL A 63 -10.65 7.29 -5.27
N TYR A 64 -9.42 7.71 -4.98
CA TYR A 64 -8.56 8.48 -5.87
C TYR A 64 -7.30 7.69 -6.18
N HIS A 65 -7.22 7.18 -7.41
CA HIS A 65 -6.13 6.35 -7.92
C HIS A 65 -4.99 7.18 -8.52
N ASN A 66 -3.86 6.54 -8.80
CA ASN A 66 -2.75 7.09 -9.60
C ASN A 66 -2.25 8.46 -9.13
N SER A 67 -2.19 8.70 -7.83
CA SER A 67 -1.77 10.01 -7.28
C SER A 67 -2.64 11.19 -7.73
N ALA A 68 -3.94 10.95 -8.04
CA ALA A 68 -4.84 11.99 -8.54
C ALA A 68 -5.05 13.16 -7.57
N LEU A 69 -4.98 12.91 -6.25
CA LEU A 69 -5.01 13.98 -5.23
C LEU A 69 -3.63 14.35 -4.74
N TYR A 70 -2.83 13.37 -4.34
CA TYR A 70 -1.53 13.58 -3.69
C TYR A 70 -0.51 12.55 -4.16
N LYS A 71 0.75 12.99 -4.32
CA LYS A 71 1.89 12.11 -4.54
C LYS A 71 2.37 11.48 -3.22
N ASP A 72 3.33 10.58 -3.32
CA ASP A 72 3.85 9.76 -2.21
C ASP A 72 4.16 10.49 -0.90
N ARG A 73 4.81 11.64 -0.97
CA ARG A 73 5.18 12.40 0.23
C ARG A 73 4.02 13.22 0.75
N GLU A 74 3.30 13.85 -0.16
CA GLU A 74 2.22 14.79 0.15
C GLU A 74 1.01 14.10 0.76
N GLU A 75 0.72 12.84 0.35
CA GLU A 75 -0.44 12.09 0.87
C GLU A 75 -0.39 11.87 2.38
N MET A 76 0.80 11.66 2.96
CA MET A 76 0.95 11.44 4.40
C MET A 76 0.67 12.72 5.20
N GLU A 77 1.14 13.88 4.72
CA GLU A 77 0.84 15.17 5.32
C GLU A 77 -0.65 15.52 5.17
N ALA A 78 -1.23 15.25 4.00
CA ALA A 78 -2.66 15.46 3.74
C ALA A 78 -3.55 14.64 4.69
N LEU A 79 -3.17 13.38 5.00
CA LEU A 79 -3.87 12.57 5.97
C LEU A 79 -3.79 13.18 7.38
N GLN A 80 -2.59 13.57 7.83
CA GLN A 80 -2.41 14.15 9.17
C GLN A 80 -3.21 15.45 9.34
N LEU A 81 -3.29 16.26 8.29
CA LEU A 81 -4.09 17.49 8.27
C LEU A 81 -5.60 17.23 8.10
N GLY A 82 -6.01 16.01 7.78
CA GLY A 82 -7.41 15.65 7.56
C GLY A 82 -7.97 16.05 6.19
N ALA A 83 -7.10 16.43 5.24
CA ALA A 83 -7.51 16.75 3.86
C ALA A 83 -7.93 15.50 3.08
N VAL A 84 -7.42 14.34 3.43
CA VAL A 84 -7.93 13.01 3.10
C VAL A 84 -8.16 12.21 4.37
N GLN A 85 -9.12 11.28 4.36
CA GLN A 85 -9.47 10.49 5.52
C GLN A 85 -8.71 9.19 5.58
N MET A 86 -8.46 8.54 4.44
CA MET A 86 -7.82 7.23 4.37
C MET A 86 -6.73 7.17 3.30
N LEU A 87 -5.69 6.39 3.59
CA LEU A 87 -4.60 6.04 2.67
C LEU A 87 -4.24 4.56 2.81
N ALA A 88 -3.51 4.05 1.82
CA ALA A 88 -2.77 2.78 1.92
C ALA A 88 -1.33 2.98 1.41
N PRO A 89 -0.48 3.73 2.15
CA PRO A 89 0.91 3.97 1.76
C PRO A 89 1.75 2.71 1.90
N SER A 90 2.83 2.62 1.11
CA SER A 90 3.81 1.56 1.33
C SER A 90 4.51 1.71 2.68
N LEU A 91 4.92 0.56 3.25
CA LEU A 91 5.55 0.50 4.56
C LEU A 91 6.86 1.32 4.62
N ALA A 92 7.53 1.50 3.49
CA ALA A 92 8.72 2.34 3.33
C ALA A 92 8.49 3.85 3.62
N LYS A 93 7.23 4.32 3.66
CA LYS A 93 6.91 5.74 3.81
C LYS A 93 6.78 6.21 5.27
N PHE A 94 6.82 5.30 6.23
CA PHE A 94 6.66 5.64 7.64
C PHE A 94 7.96 6.13 8.30
N GLY A 95 9.12 5.72 7.77
CA GLY A 95 10.43 6.18 8.26
C GLY A 95 10.58 7.72 8.27
N PRO A 96 10.24 8.45 7.19
CA PRO A 96 10.23 9.91 7.16
C PRO A 96 9.31 10.58 8.17
N LEU A 97 8.23 9.92 8.62
CA LEU A 97 7.35 10.39 9.71
C LEU A 97 7.96 10.17 11.12
N GLY A 98 9.17 9.58 11.18
CA GLY A 98 9.84 9.23 12.41
C GLY A 98 9.45 7.89 13.00
N ILE A 99 8.72 7.05 12.26
CA ILE A 99 8.33 5.68 12.67
C ILE A 99 9.23 4.71 11.91
N ARG A 100 10.49 4.64 12.35
CA ARG A 100 11.57 3.94 11.65
C ARG A 100 11.44 2.43 11.70
N GLU A 101 10.72 1.92 12.67
CA GLU A 101 10.44 0.50 12.88
C GLU A 101 9.76 -0.15 11.67
N PHE A 102 8.93 0.60 10.94
CA PHE A 102 8.31 0.10 9.70
C PHE A 102 9.32 -0.21 8.58
N GLU A 103 10.51 0.40 8.62
CA GLU A 103 11.56 0.08 7.65
C GLU A 103 12.11 -1.35 7.80
N VAL A 104 11.71 -2.10 8.84
CA VAL A 104 12.03 -3.52 8.98
C VAL A 104 11.52 -4.35 7.80
N PHE A 105 10.37 -3.99 7.21
CA PHE A 105 9.84 -4.66 6.02
C PHE A 105 10.70 -4.43 4.76
N ASP A 106 11.55 -3.41 4.76
CA ASP A 106 12.47 -3.12 3.66
C ASP A 106 13.80 -3.87 3.80
N ILE A 107 14.08 -4.54 4.93
CA ILE A 107 15.30 -5.31 5.11
C ILE A 107 15.35 -6.46 4.10
N PRO A 108 16.41 -6.56 3.30
CA PRO A 108 16.47 -7.55 2.23
C PRO A 108 16.45 -8.98 2.77
N TYR A 109 15.65 -9.85 2.15
CA TYR A 109 15.51 -11.27 2.53
C TYR A 109 15.08 -11.54 3.97
N ILE A 110 14.53 -10.56 4.70
CA ILE A 110 13.98 -10.77 6.06
C ILE A 110 12.67 -11.59 6.02
N LEU A 111 12.03 -11.65 4.87
CA LEU A 111 10.83 -12.44 4.60
C LEU A 111 11.11 -13.38 3.43
N ASP A 112 10.79 -14.66 3.55
CA ASP A 112 11.01 -15.69 2.54
C ASP A 112 9.71 -16.13 1.80
N GLY A 113 8.61 -15.45 2.08
CA GLY A 113 7.33 -15.73 1.43
C GLY A 113 6.14 -15.14 2.17
N TYR A 114 4.96 -15.34 1.59
CA TYR A 114 3.71 -14.82 2.18
C TYR A 114 3.36 -15.47 3.52
N GLU A 115 3.72 -16.73 3.75
CA GLU A 115 3.48 -17.38 5.03
C GLU A 115 4.26 -16.69 6.16
N ALA A 116 5.55 -16.42 5.97
CA ALA A 116 6.37 -15.69 6.92
C ALA A 116 5.84 -14.25 7.13
N LEU A 117 5.43 -13.61 6.05
CA LEU A 117 4.84 -12.28 6.09
C LEU A 117 3.58 -12.24 6.96
N HIS A 118 2.62 -13.16 6.74
CA HIS A 118 1.36 -13.18 7.48
C HIS A 118 1.55 -13.54 8.96
N LYS A 119 2.56 -14.34 9.32
CA LYS A 119 2.93 -14.53 10.74
C LYS A 119 3.30 -13.21 11.43
N VAL A 120 3.88 -12.27 10.67
CA VAL A 120 4.23 -10.94 11.19
C VAL A 120 3.01 -10.02 11.17
N THR A 121 2.36 -9.84 10.02
CA THR A 121 1.30 -8.84 9.82
C THR A 121 0.03 -9.14 10.60
N ASP A 122 -0.35 -10.43 10.72
CA ASP A 122 -1.53 -10.86 11.45
C ASP A 122 -1.24 -11.15 12.92
N GLY A 123 0.05 -11.11 13.29
CA GLY A 123 0.55 -11.40 14.62
C GLY A 123 0.76 -10.17 15.50
N PRO A 124 1.27 -10.39 16.71
CA PRO A 124 1.51 -9.33 17.68
C PRO A 124 2.54 -8.30 17.22
N VAL A 125 3.48 -8.68 16.36
CA VAL A 125 4.49 -7.76 15.80
C VAL A 125 3.83 -6.72 14.92
N GLY A 126 2.98 -7.14 13.99
CA GLY A 126 2.23 -6.23 13.13
C GLY A 126 1.30 -5.32 13.93
N ALA A 127 0.59 -5.86 14.93
CA ALA A 127 -0.27 -5.07 15.81
C ALA A 127 0.53 -4.02 16.61
N LYS A 128 1.72 -4.38 17.12
CA LYS A 128 2.64 -3.46 17.82
C LYS A 128 3.06 -2.31 16.90
N LEU A 129 3.43 -2.60 15.64
CA LEU A 129 3.82 -1.59 14.67
C LEU A 129 2.68 -0.61 14.36
N LEU A 130 1.45 -1.10 14.11
CA LEU A 130 0.31 -0.23 13.86
C LEU A 130 0.01 0.73 15.01
N LYS A 131 0.22 0.31 16.26
CA LYS A 131 0.05 1.18 17.43
C LYS A 131 1.05 2.33 17.49
N LEU A 132 2.23 2.21 16.88
CA LEU A 132 3.19 3.31 16.79
C LEU A 132 2.69 4.49 15.96
N LEU A 133 1.61 4.31 15.19
CA LEU A 133 0.99 5.36 14.38
C LEU A 133 0.12 6.32 15.21
N GLU A 134 -0.45 5.84 16.32
CA GLU A 134 -1.44 6.61 17.11
C GLU A 134 -0.90 7.95 17.65
N PRO A 135 0.34 8.04 18.17
CA PRO A 135 0.91 9.32 18.60
C PRO A 135 1.11 10.32 17.45
N LYS A 136 1.06 9.86 16.21
CA LYS A 136 1.16 10.71 15.01
C LYS A 136 -0.21 11.14 14.48
N GLY A 137 -1.30 10.86 15.21
CA GLY A 137 -2.65 11.17 14.80
C GLY A 137 -3.20 10.24 13.70
N ILE A 138 -2.68 9.03 13.62
CA ILE A 138 -3.01 8.03 12.60
C ILE A 138 -3.45 6.73 13.28
N ILE A 139 -4.51 6.10 12.78
CA ILE A 139 -4.92 4.74 13.17
C ILE A 139 -4.59 3.80 12.03
N GLY A 140 -3.93 2.68 12.33
CA GLY A 140 -3.71 1.58 11.42
C GLY A 140 -4.88 0.60 11.45
N LEU A 141 -5.43 0.28 10.27
CA LEU A 141 -6.60 -0.61 10.11
C LEU A 141 -6.22 -2.00 9.60
N GLY A 142 -4.97 -2.23 9.26
CA GLY A 142 -4.46 -3.51 8.80
C GLY A 142 -3.37 -3.36 7.75
N TYR A 143 -2.98 -4.52 7.20
CA TYR A 143 -1.96 -4.62 6.18
C TYR A 143 -2.55 -5.18 4.89
N TRP A 144 -2.09 -4.64 3.76
CA TRP A 144 -2.40 -5.12 2.43
C TRP A 144 -1.14 -5.58 1.72
N ASP A 145 -1.18 -6.78 1.18
CA ASP A 145 -0.10 -7.30 0.37
C ASP A 145 -0.03 -6.59 -0.98
N ASN A 146 1.19 -6.44 -1.47
CA ASN A 146 1.43 -6.36 -2.90
C ASN A 146 2.26 -7.58 -3.31
N GLY A 147 3.59 -7.57 -3.09
CA GLY A 147 4.38 -8.72 -3.47
C GLY A 147 5.88 -8.56 -3.27
N PHE A 148 6.60 -9.62 -3.67
CA PHE A 148 8.05 -9.61 -3.66
C PHE A 148 8.58 -8.85 -4.87
N LYS A 149 9.62 -8.06 -4.64
CA LYS A 149 10.18 -7.15 -5.64
C LYS A 149 11.12 -7.87 -6.59
N ILE A 150 11.06 -7.50 -7.84
CA ILE A 150 12.04 -7.85 -8.87
C ILE A 150 12.85 -6.61 -9.21
N MET A 151 14.08 -6.81 -9.70
CA MET A 151 14.98 -5.73 -10.12
C MET A 151 14.89 -5.55 -11.63
N SER A 152 14.74 -4.33 -12.14
CA SER A 152 14.77 -4.06 -13.58
C SER A 152 15.81 -3.02 -13.95
N ALA A 153 16.32 -3.10 -15.17
CA ALA A 153 17.25 -2.12 -15.74
C ALA A 153 17.27 -2.15 -17.28
N ASN A 154 18.00 -1.19 -17.87
CA ASN A 154 18.23 -1.12 -19.32
C ASN A 154 19.35 -2.04 -19.82
N LYS A 155 20.01 -2.76 -18.92
CA LYS A 155 21.03 -3.79 -19.23
C LYS A 155 20.74 -5.07 -18.43
N PRO A 156 21.28 -6.22 -18.86
CA PRO A 156 21.15 -7.46 -18.10
C PRO A 156 21.71 -7.32 -16.68
N ILE A 157 20.98 -7.86 -15.71
CA ILE A 157 21.35 -7.91 -14.30
C ILE A 157 21.24 -9.38 -13.87
N LYS A 158 22.36 -10.11 -13.78
CA LYS A 158 22.39 -11.51 -13.33
C LYS A 158 22.91 -11.63 -11.90
N THR A 159 23.87 -10.81 -11.56
CA THR A 159 24.56 -10.82 -10.27
C THR A 159 24.59 -9.43 -9.64
N PRO A 160 24.89 -9.31 -8.33
CA PRO A 160 25.09 -8.01 -7.68
C PRO A 160 26.14 -7.13 -8.36
N ALA A 161 27.15 -7.72 -9.00
CA ALA A 161 28.20 -6.97 -9.68
C ALA A 161 27.66 -6.16 -10.87
N ASP A 162 26.62 -6.64 -11.53
CA ASP A 162 25.99 -5.98 -12.67
C ASP A 162 25.24 -4.70 -12.28
N MET A 163 24.92 -4.55 -10.99
CA MET A 163 24.24 -3.37 -10.44
C MET A 163 25.14 -2.15 -10.32
N ARG A 164 26.46 -2.36 -10.28
CA ARG A 164 27.43 -1.30 -9.99
C ARG A 164 27.25 -0.09 -10.90
N GLY A 165 27.11 1.08 -10.25
CA GLY A 165 27.01 2.39 -10.91
C GLY A 165 25.66 2.71 -11.54
N LEU A 166 24.70 1.78 -11.50
CA LEU A 166 23.34 2.06 -11.99
C LEU A 166 22.62 3.05 -11.05
N LYS A 167 21.91 3.97 -11.64
CA LYS A 167 20.94 4.83 -10.94
C LYS A 167 19.64 4.06 -10.77
N ILE A 168 19.36 3.64 -9.54
CA ILE A 168 18.16 2.85 -9.24
C ILE A 168 17.17 3.70 -8.48
N ARG A 169 15.96 3.78 -8.99
CA ARG A 169 14.85 4.42 -8.28
C ARG A 169 14.46 3.61 -7.07
N ILE A 170 14.31 4.27 -5.94
CA ILE A 170 13.79 3.69 -4.69
C ILE A 170 12.68 4.55 -4.09
N GLN A 171 11.96 3.99 -3.13
CA GLN A 171 11.07 4.74 -2.24
C GLN A 171 11.86 5.46 -1.13
N SER A 172 11.18 6.28 -0.33
CA SER A 172 11.81 7.12 0.72
C SER A 172 12.15 6.34 1.99
N SER A 173 12.93 5.27 1.89
CA SER A 173 13.41 4.47 3.01
C SER A 173 14.94 4.50 3.09
N ARG A 174 15.47 4.66 4.30
CA ARG A 174 16.92 4.59 4.52
C ARG A 174 17.45 3.17 4.41
N VAL A 175 16.61 2.18 4.70
CA VAL A 175 16.96 0.77 4.52
C VAL A 175 17.10 0.44 3.03
N LEU A 176 16.18 0.94 2.17
CA LEU A 176 16.32 0.80 0.73
C LEU A 176 17.56 1.53 0.19
N ASP A 177 17.90 2.70 0.73
CA ASP A 177 19.14 3.41 0.37
C ASP A 177 20.38 2.55 0.72
N ALA A 178 20.45 2.03 1.95
CA ALA A 178 21.53 1.14 2.39
C ALA A 178 21.64 -0.12 1.51
N GLN A 179 20.52 -0.75 1.21
CA GLN A 179 20.43 -1.91 0.32
C GLN A 179 21.03 -1.62 -1.07
N MET A 180 20.63 -0.51 -1.68
CA MET A 180 21.15 -0.12 -2.99
C MET A 180 22.63 0.24 -2.95
N ARG A 181 23.10 0.87 -1.88
CA ARG A 181 24.53 1.16 -1.69
C ARG A 181 25.36 -0.09 -1.50
N ALA A 182 24.85 -1.12 -0.81
CA ALA A 182 25.50 -2.43 -0.69
C ALA A 182 25.72 -3.07 -2.07
N LEU A 183 24.79 -2.85 -3.02
CA LEU A 183 24.89 -3.25 -4.41
C LEU A 183 25.76 -2.30 -5.26
N ARG A 184 26.38 -1.26 -4.65
CA ARG A 184 27.19 -0.24 -5.32
C ARG A 184 26.45 0.54 -6.40
N THR A 185 25.12 0.72 -6.23
CA THR A 185 24.30 1.57 -7.11
C THR A 185 24.26 3.01 -6.60
N LEU A 186 23.61 3.86 -7.38
CA LEU A 186 23.29 5.25 -7.04
C LEU A 186 21.77 5.36 -6.80
N PRO A 187 21.30 5.18 -5.56
CA PRO A 187 19.87 5.24 -5.26
C PRO A 187 19.28 6.63 -5.51
N GLN A 188 18.12 6.67 -6.15
CA GLN A 188 17.38 7.89 -6.46
C GLN A 188 15.98 7.82 -5.85
N VAL A 189 15.71 8.63 -4.82
CA VAL A 189 14.38 8.72 -4.22
C VAL A 189 13.47 9.53 -5.12
N MET A 190 12.33 8.94 -5.51
CA MET A 190 11.41 9.55 -6.47
C MET A 190 9.98 9.08 -6.22
N ALA A 191 8.99 9.97 -6.42
CA ALA A 191 7.57 9.62 -6.33
C ALA A 191 7.19 8.55 -7.37
N PHE A 192 6.25 7.67 -7.02
CA PHE A 192 5.87 6.55 -7.89
C PHE A 192 5.33 7.00 -9.24
N SER A 193 4.56 8.08 -9.27
CA SER A 193 4.00 8.68 -10.49
C SER A 193 5.06 9.24 -11.48
N GLU A 194 6.29 9.39 -11.04
CA GLU A 194 7.39 9.94 -11.85
C GLU A 194 8.28 8.85 -12.46
N VAL A 195 8.13 7.60 -11.98
CA VAL A 195 9.07 6.51 -12.29
C VAL A 195 9.07 6.14 -13.77
N TYR A 196 7.89 5.98 -14.39
CA TYR A 196 7.82 5.63 -15.83
C TYR A 196 8.59 6.64 -16.68
N GLN A 197 8.33 7.93 -16.48
CA GLN A 197 8.99 9.00 -17.24
C GLN A 197 10.50 9.03 -16.98
N ALA A 198 10.92 8.83 -15.74
CA ALA A 198 12.35 8.81 -15.36
C ALA A 198 13.09 7.62 -15.99
N LEU A 199 12.45 6.45 -16.07
CA LEU A 199 12.98 5.28 -16.79
C LEU A 199 13.04 5.52 -18.30
N GLN A 200 11.99 6.10 -18.89
CA GLN A 200 11.91 6.37 -20.30
C GLN A 200 12.99 7.36 -20.76
N THR A 201 13.25 8.38 -19.98
CA THR A 201 14.23 9.44 -20.31
C THR A 201 15.65 9.14 -19.83
N GLY A 202 15.87 8.02 -19.10
CA GLY A 202 17.19 7.65 -18.58
C GLY A 202 17.67 8.49 -17.39
N VAL A 203 16.77 9.20 -16.70
CA VAL A 203 17.08 9.86 -15.42
C VAL A 203 17.48 8.81 -14.39
N VAL A 204 16.82 7.66 -14.41
CA VAL A 204 17.23 6.43 -13.71
C VAL A 204 17.39 5.30 -14.70
N ASP A 205 18.31 4.38 -14.40
CA ASP A 205 18.61 3.21 -15.22
C ASP A 205 17.69 2.03 -14.93
N GLY A 206 17.10 2.01 -13.72
CA GLY A 206 16.27 0.91 -13.27
C GLY A 206 15.46 1.23 -12.03
N THR A 207 14.65 0.25 -11.63
CA THR A 207 13.80 0.31 -10.45
C THR A 207 13.63 -1.08 -9.84
N GLU A 208 13.08 -1.13 -8.62
CA GLU A 208 12.63 -2.34 -7.97
C GLU A 208 11.15 -2.22 -7.63
N ASN A 209 10.36 -3.22 -7.99
CA ASN A 209 8.92 -3.28 -7.72
C ASN A 209 8.39 -4.71 -7.83
N PRO A 210 7.24 -5.02 -7.21
CA PRO A 210 6.49 -6.22 -7.55
C PRO A 210 5.95 -6.18 -8.98
N PRO A 211 5.73 -7.35 -9.60
CA PRO A 211 5.24 -7.45 -10.98
C PRO A 211 3.96 -6.67 -11.27
N SER A 212 2.97 -6.70 -10.37
CA SER A 212 1.69 -5.99 -10.57
C SER A 212 1.89 -4.48 -10.76
N ASN A 213 2.78 -3.86 -9.97
CA ASN A 213 3.11 -2.45 -10.10
C ASN A 213 3.87 -2.16 -11.40
N MET A 214 4.80 -3.03 -11.80
CA MET A 214 5.57 -2.84 -13.03
C MET A 214 4.69 -2.94 -14.27
N PHE A 215 3.75 -3.88 -14.27
CA PHE A 215 2.85 -4.11 -15.39
C PHE A 215 1.83 -2.99 -15.55
N THR A 216 1.08 -2.68 -14.47
CA THR A 216 0.00 -1.68 -14.50
C THR A 216 0.51 -0.26 -14.74
N GLN A 217 1.75 0.05 -14.33
CA GLN A 217 2.43 1.32 -14.64
C GLN A 217 3.27 1.26 -15.93
N LYS A 218 3.15 0.19 -16.71
CA LYS A 218 3.81 0.00 -18.00
C LYS A 218 5.34 0.12 -17.96
N MET A 219 5.96 -0.07 -16.79
CA MET A 219 7.41 0.04 -16.63
C MET A 219 8.16 -0.96 -17.50
N HIS A 220 7.57 -2.14 -17.76
CA HIS A 220 8.10 -3.15 -18.66
C HIS A 220 8.23 -2.67 -20.12
N GLU A 221 7.53 -1.63 -20.52
CA GLU A 221 7.67 -1.05 -21.86
C GLU A 221 8.96 -0.24 -22.04
N VAL A 222 9.53 0.24 -20.93
CA VAL A 222 10.73 1.09 -20.87
C VAL A 222 11.89 0.47 -20.13
N GLN A 223 11.78 -0.82 -19.73
CA GLN A 223 12.83 -1.60 -19.06
C GLN A 223 13.11 -2.88 -19.86
N LYS A 224 14.32 -2.97 -20.45
CA LYS A 224 14.68 -4.09 -21.34
C LYS A 224 14.95 -5.40 -20.62
N HIS A 225 15.37 -5.35 -19.35
CA HIS A 225 15.74 -6.52 -18.56
C HIS A 225 15.15 -6.44 -17.15
N ALA A 226 14.73 -7.59 -16.64
CA ALA A 226 14.32 -7.75 -15.26
C ALA A 226 14.81 -9.07 -14.68
N THR A 227 15.20 -9.05 -13.41
CA THR A 227 15.69 -10.22 -12.68
C THR A 227 14.78 -10.51 -11.49
N ILE A 228 14.33 -11.75 -11.39
CA ILE A 228 13.44 -12.24 -10.33
C ILE A 228 14.26 -12.49 -9.07
N THR A 229 14.71 -11.41 -8.44
CA THR A 229 15.57 -11.45 -7.25
C THR A 229 14.83 -11.77 -5.96
N ASN A 230 13.55 -11.43 -5.86
CA ASN A 230 12.72 -11.54 -4.65
C ASN A 230 13.46 -11.04 -3.40
N HIS A 231 14.27 -9.98 -3.57
CA HIS A 231 15.18 -9.48 -2.57
C HIS A 231 14.51 -8.69 -1.45
N GLY A 232 13.29 -8.26 -1.65
CA GLY A 232 12.53 -7.47 -0.69
C GLY A 232 11.03 -7.59 -0.93
N TYR A 233 10.28 -7.14 0.04
CA TYR A 233 8.82 -7.14 0.01
C TYR A 233 8.28 -5.71 -0.17
N LEU A 234 7.16 -5.57 -0.81
CA LEU A 234 6.36 -4.35 -0.85
C LEU A 234 4.94 -4.67 -0.38
N GLY A 235 4.53 -4.01 0.67
CA GLY A 235 3.17 -4.04 1.20
C GLY A 235 2.76 -2.67 1.68
N TYR A 236 1.54 -2.59 2.17
CA TYR A 236 0.91 -1.35 2.58
C TYR A 236 0.35 -1.47 3.99
N ALA A 237 0.31 -0.36 4.73
CA ALA A 237 -0.57 -0.23 5.88
C ALA A 237 -1.78 0.61 5.48
N VAL A 238 -2.98 0.10 5.71
CA VAL A 238 -4.21 0.89 5.57
C VAL A 238 -4.34 1.75 6.80
N ILE A 239 -4.42 3.05 6.59
CA ILE A 239 -4.40 4.03 7.66
C ILE A 239 -5.51 5.05 7.51
N VAL A 240 -5.97 5.58 8.66
CA VAL A 240 -7.00 6.61 8.71
C VAL A 240 -6.58 7.73 9.65
N ASN A 241 -7.03 8.96 9.35
CA ASN A 241 -6.87 10.10 10.25
C ASN A 241 -7.58 9.81 11.58
N LYS A 242 -6.82 9.86 12.69
CA LYS A 242 -7.33 9.49 14.02
C LYS A 242 -8.50 10.37 14.47
N LYS A 243 -8.41 11.69 14.27
CA LYS A 243 -9.47 12.63 14.68
C LYS A 243 -10.78 12.36 13.92
N PHE A 244 -10.68 12.08 12.62
CA PHE A 244 -11.84 11.71 11.82
C PHE A 244 -12.46 10.39 12.33
N TRP A 245 -11.64 9.36 12.53
CA TRP A 245 -12.08 8.02 12.93
C TRP A 245 -12.76 8.01 14.31
N ASP A 246 -12.13 8.69 15.28
CA ASP A 246 -12.67 8.82 16.63
C ASP A 246 -13.98 9.64 16.66
N GLY A 247 -14.17 10.55 15.72
CA GLY A 247 -15.38 11.36 15.57
C GLY A 247 -16.56 10.66 14.88
N LEU A 248 -16.35 9.46 14.34
CA LEU A 248 -17.45 8.70 13.71
C LEU A 248 -18.46 8.20 14.75
N PRO A 249 -19.77 8.18 14.42
CA PRO A 249 -20.75 7.44 15.20
C PRO A 249 -20.32 5.99 15.39
N LYS A 250 -20.53 5.45 16.58
CA LYS A 250 -20.02 4.11 16.93
C LYS A 250 -20.52 3.03 15.97
N ASP A 251 -21.77 3.05 15.61
CA ASP A 251 -22.37 2.08 14.68
C ASP A 251 -21.74 2.15 13.28
N ILE A 252 -21.46 3.36 12.79
CA ILE A 252 -20.73 3.56 11.51
C ILE A 252 -19.31 3.00 11.62
N ARG A 253 -18.59 3.32 12.68
CA ARG A 253 -17.23 2.86 12.89
C ARG A 253 -17.17 1.34 12.96
N ASP A 254 -18.06 0.69 13.71
CA ASP A 254 -18.12 -0.77 13.81
C ASP A 254 -18.35 -1.43 12.43
N ILE A 255 -19.21 -0.85 11.60
CA ILE A 255 -19.45 -1.31 10.22
C ILE A 255 -18.19 -1.17 9.35
N LEU A 256 -17.52 -0.01 9.44
CA LEU A 256 -16.31 0.24 8.66
C LEU A 256 -15.13 -0.65 9.09
N GLU A 257 -14.98 -0.92 10.38
CA GLU A 257 -13.99 -1.86 10.92
C GLU A 257 -14.22 -3.28 10.38
N GLN A 258 -15.47 -3.75 10.36
CA GLN A 258 -15.80 -5.05 9.80
C GLN A 258 -15.57 -5.08 8.28
N ALA A 259 -15.98 -4.03 7.55
CA ALA A 259 -15.74 -3.91 6.12
C ALA A 259 -14.24 -3.92 5.80
N MET A 260 -13.42 -3.23 6.60
CA MET A 260 -11.98 -3.20 6.42
C MET A 260 -11.34 -4.57 6.71
N LYS A 261 -11.77 -5.27 7.74
CA LYS A 261 -11.28 -6.62 8.04
C LYS A 261 -11.49 -7.57 6.86
N GLU A 262 -12.65 -7.54 6.23
CA GLU A 262 -12.96 -8.35 5.06
C GLU A 262 -12.17 -7.88 3.82
N THR A 263 -11.96 -6.58 3.70
CA THR A 263 -11.14 -6.01 2.63
C THR A 263 -9.67 -6.42 2.77
N ASN A 264 -9.13 -6.45 3.99
CA ASN A 264 -7.77 -6.94 4.25
C ASN A 264 -7.61 -8.39 3.78
N ALA A 265 -8.56 -9.26 4.13
CA ALA A 265 -8.56 -10.65 3.69
C ALA A 265 -8.64 -10.76 2.15
N TYR A 266 -9.55 -10.02 1.54
CA TYR A 266 -9.70 -9.97 0.07
C TYR A 266 -8.41 -9.53 -0.63
N ASN A 267 -7.77 -8.44 -0.17
CA ASN A 267 -6.53 -7.98 -0.77
C ASN A 267 -5.44 -9.05 -0.72
N ASN A 268 -5.26 -9.67 0.45
CA ASN A 268 -4.19 -10.64 0.68
C ASN A 268 -4.43 -11.95 -0.10
N GLU A 269 -5.71 -12.30 -0.35
CA GLU A 269 -6.07 -13.44 -1.22
C GLU A 269 -5.68 -13.19 -2.69
N ILE A 270 -5.96 -11.99 -3.23
CA ILE A 270 -5.76 -11.71 -4.66
C ILE A 270 -4.32 -11.30 -5.00
N ALA A 271 -3.53 -10.79 -4.04
CA ALA A 271 -2.24 -10.16 -4.31
C ALA A 271 -1.25 -11.06 -5.05
N LYS A 272 -1.11 -12.32 -4.61
CA LYS A 272 -0.20 -13.26 -5.28
C LYS A 272 -0.62 -13.53 -6.71
N LYS A 273 -1.90 -13.82 -6.92
CA LYS A 273 -2.42 -14.12 -8.27
C LYS A 273 -2.25 -12.92 -9.21
N ASP A 274 -2.54 -11.73 -8.75
CA ASP A 274 -2.38 -10.51 -9.56
C ASP A 274 -0.91 -10.27 -9.96
N ASN A 275 0.06 -10.64 -9.10
CA ASN A 275 1.47 -10.58 -9.46
C ASN A 275 1.87 -11.66 -10.46
N ASP A 276 1.34 -12.87 -10.32
CA ASP A 276 1.57 -13.97 -11.26
C ASP A 276 1.00 -13.60 -12.65
N ASP A 277 -0.24 -13.13 -12.72
CA ASP A 277 -0.89 -12.67 -13.96
C ASP A 277 -0.12 -11.50 -14.61
N ALA A 278 0.37 -10.55 -13.81
CA ALA A 278 1.18 -9.43 -14.28
C ALA A 278 2.53 -9.90 -14.87
N MET A 279 3.15 -10.88 -14.22
CA MET A 279 4.39 -11.48 -14.73
C MET A 279 4.16 -12.16 -16.10
N GLU A 280 3.07 -12.91 -16.24
CA GLU A 280 2.69 -13.52 -17.52
C GLU A 280 2.42 -12.45 -18.58
N GLY A 281 1.68 -11.40 -18.25
CA GLY A 281 1.40 -10.29 -19.16
C GLY A 281 2.66 -9.58 -19.64
N MET A 282 3.62 -9.32 -18.73
CA MET A 282 4.91 -8.73 -19.09
C MET A 282 5.72 -9.64 -20.00
N ARG A 283 5.77 -10.96 -19.72
CA ARG A 283 6.46 -11.96 -20.57
C ARG A 283 5.82 -12.04 -21.95
N ALA A 284 4.50 -12.09 -22.02
CA ALA A 284 3.75 -12.15 -23.28
C ALA A 284 3.96 -10.90 -24.14
N SER A 285 4.21 -9.74 -23.54
CA SER A 285 4.49 -8.50 -24.27
C SER A 285 5.81 -8.56 -25.08
N GLY A 286 6.74 -9.41 -24.69
CA GLY A 286 8.06 -9.54 -25.32
C GLY A 286 8.97 -8.31 -25.21
N ARG A 287 8.59 -7.32 -24.38
CA ARG A 287 9.33 -6.05 -24.27
C ARG A 287 10.45 -6.10 -23.24
N THR A 288 10.36 -6.99 -22.28
CA THR A 288 11.33 -7.19 -21.20
C THR A 288 11.85 -8.62 -21.22
N GLU A 289 13.15 -8.78 -21.21
CA GLU A 289 13.81 -10.08 -21.01
C GLU A 289 13.91 -10.38 -19.52
N PHE A 290 13.36 -11.53 -19.09
CA PHE A 290 13.35 -11.95 -17.69
C PHE A 290 14.42 -12.98 -17.39
N HIS A 291 15.24 -12.68 -16.39
CA HIS A 291 16.24 -13.61 -15.84
C HIS A 291 15.74 -14.17 -14.49
N THR A 292 15.72 -15.50 -14.38
CA THR A 292 15.55 -16.17 -13.10
C THR A 292 16.94 -16.58 -12.59
N PRO A 293 17.38 -16.06 -11.43
CA PRO A 293 18.70 -16.36 -10.91
C PRO A 293 18.90 -17.87 -10.69
N THR A 294 20.02 -18.39 -11.10
CA THR A 294 20.51 -19.72 -10.69
C THR A 294 20.74 -19.74 -9.18
N GLU A 295 20.89 -20.94 -8.60
CA GLU A 295 21.20 -21.06 -7.16
C GLU A 295 22.48 -20.31 -6.77
N ALA A 296 23.51 -20.37 -7.61
CA ALA A 296 24.77 -19.68 -7.38
C ALA A 296 24.59 -18.14 -7.41
N GLU A 297 23.84 -17.64 -8.40
CA GLU A 297 23.51 -16.22 -8.49
C GLU A 297 22.66 -15.76 -7.31
N ARG A 298 21.65 -16.56 -6.90
CA ARG A 298 20.82 -16.27 -5.72
C ARG A 298 21.67 -16.19 -4.44
N LYS A 299 22.60 -17.12 -4.23
CA LYS A 299 23.55 -17.08 -3.11
C LYS A 299 24.39 -15.79 -3.14
N ALA A 300 24.82 -15.36 -4.32
CA ALA A 300 25.57 -14.10 -4.47
C ALA A 300 24.72 -12.88 -4.10
N TRP A 301 23.46 -12.83 -4.51
CA TRP A 301 22.51 -11.77 -4.11
C TRP A 301 22.32 -11.72 -2.60
N VAL A 302 22.06 -12.87 -1.97
CA VAL A 302 21.88 -12.97 -0.52
C VAL A 302 23.16 -12.51 0.20
N ALA A 303 24.33 -13.03 -0.20
CA ALA A 303 25.61 -12.67 0.42
C ALA A 303 25.93 -11.16 0.32
N ALA A 304 25.55 -10.51 -0.78
CA ALA A 304 25.74 -9.07 -0.96
C ALA A 304 24.82 -8.22 -0.07
N LEU A 305 23.63 -8.72 0.27
CA LEU A 305 22.58 -7.94 0.93
C LEU A 305 22.40 -8.25 2.43
N ILE A 306 22.74 -9.45 2.89
CA ILE A 306 22.64 -9.82 4.31
C ILE A 306 23.37 -8.84 5.26
N PRO A 307 24.54 -8.28 4.92
CA PRO A 307 25.21 -7.30 5.79
C PRO A 307 24.37 -6.06 6.11
N VAL A 308 23.40 -5.73 5.26
CA VAL A 308 22.47 -4.59 5.48
C VAL A 308 21.68 -4.76 6.79
N HIS A 309 21.32 -5.99 7.17
CA HIS A 309 20.61 -6.26 8.43
C HIS A 309 21.32 -5.65 9.64
N LYS A 310 22.64 -5.82 9.70
CA LYS A 310 23.47 -5.26 10.79
C LYS A 310 23.66 -3.77 10.65
N GLU A 311 23.84 -3.27 9.43
CA GLU A 311 24.03 -1.85 9.15
C GLU A 311 22.84 -1.02 9.63
N VAL A 312 21.61 -1.51 9.40
CA VAL A 312 20.38 -0.78 9.70
C VAL A 312 19.82 -1.04 11.12
N GLU A 313 20.46 -1.91 11.91
CA GLU A 313 19.99 -2.32 13.24
C GLU A 313 19.72 -1.12 14.18
N SER A 314 20.63 -0.16 14.21
CA SER A 314 20.47 1.04 15.06
C SER A 314 19.35 1.97 14.60
N ARG A 315 18.99 1.90 13.32
CA ARG A 315 17.93 2.71 12.74
C ARG A 315 16.55 2.10 12.96
N VAL A 316 16.41 0.83 12.63
CA VAL A 316 15.13 0.09 12.70
C VAL A 316 14.79 -0.30 14.13
N GLY A 317 15.81 -0.53 14.93
CA GLY A 317 15.71 -1.06 16.29
C GLY A 317 15.98 -2.55 16.35
N LYS A 318 16.95 -2.92 17.17
CA LYS A 318 17.37 -4.32 17.36
C LYS A 318 16.20 -5.21 17.78
N GLU A 319 15.35 -4.73 18.70
CA GLU A 319 14.19 -5.47 19.19
C GLU A 319 13.21 -5.78 18.03
N THR A 320 12.90 -4.79 17.20
CA THR A 320 11.99 -4.96 16.07
C THR A 320 12.50 -6.02 15.09
N ILE A 321 13.79 -6.00 14.76
CA ILE A 321 14.40 -7.00 13.88
C ILE A 321 14.35 -8.39 14.51
N GLN A 322 14.64 -8.50 15.82
CA GLN A 322 14.56 -9.77 16.54
C GLN A 322 13.13 -10.31 16.63
N ASP A 323 12.14 -9.42 16.81
CA ASP A 323 10.73 -9.82 16.82
C ASP A 323 10.33 -10.41 15.45
N PHE A 324 10.84 -9.86 14.34
CA PHE A 324 10.65 -10.41 13.00
C PHE A 324 11.27 -11.80 12.85
N TYR A 325 12.53 -11.97 13.24
CA TYR A 325 13.18 -13.30 13.19
C TYR A 325 12.44 -14.35 14.02
N LYS A 326 11.98 -13.98 15.21
CA LYS A 326 11.19 -14.90 16.04
C LYS A 326 9.86 -15.26 15.40
N ALA A 327 9.15 -14.27 14.82
CA ALA A 327 7.84 -14.50 14.20
C ALA A 327 7.95 -15.35 12.93
N THR A 328 8.99 -15.13 12.12
CA THR A 328 9.20 -15.85 10.86
C THR A 328 9.94 -17.18 11.03
N GLY A 329 10.65 -17.38 12.14
CA GLY A 329 11.54 -18.54 12.35
C GLY A 329 12.86 -18.41 11.56
N GLN A 330 13.16 -17.25 11.00
CA GLN A 330 14.38 -17.00 10.26
C GLN A 330 15.52 -16.52 11.16
N GLN A 331 16.74 -16.68 10.67
CA GLN A 331 17.94 -16.10 11.26
C GLN A 331 18.72 -15.37 10.16
N PRO A 332 19.50 -14.30 10.49
CA PRO A 332 20.28 -13.55 9.53
C PRO A 332 21.29 -14.38 8.78
#